data_3890c9df27567dceda64c90132005e22
#
_entry.id   3890c9df27567dceda64c90132005e22
#
_cell.length_a   1.000
_cell.length_b   1.000
_cell.length_c   1.000
_cell.angle_alpha   90.00
_cell.angle_beta   90.00
_cell.angle_gamma   90.00
#
_symmetry.space_group_name_H-M   'P 1'
#
loop_
_entity.id
_entity.type
_entity.pdbx_description
1 polymer ?
#
loop_
_entity_poly.entity_id
_entity_poly.type
_entity_poly.pdbx_seq_one_letter_code
_entity_poly.pdbx_strand_id
1 'polypeptide(L)'
;MLMMKDNEIFMSKGDDVAFSISLTGVDGKPYTLQAGDKIIFSVSCGLKIETGNGDSINIASANTASIAAGDYKYDITYYNGATNAIQHLILPQPFHLMEVVE
;
A
#
# COMPACT_ATOMS: atom_id res chain seq x y z
N MET A 1 5.82 14.07 1.49
CA MET A 1 6.51 13.60 0.28
C MET A 1 6.65 12.09 0.33
N LEU A 2 6.44 11.43 -0.79
CA LEU A 2 6.62 9.99 -0.89
C LEU A 2 7.75 9.70 -1.88
N MET A 3 8.63 8.80 -1.52
CA MET A 3 9.66 8.27 -2.44
C MET A 3 9.63 6.75 -2.38
N MET A 4 9.84 6.12 -3.53
CA MET A 4 9.99 4.67 -3.61
C MET A 4 11.30 4.35 -4.31
N LYS A 5 12.07 3.45 -3.71
CA LYS A 5 13.32 2.97 -4.29
C LYS A 5 13.41 1.48 -4.00
N ASP A 6 13.48 0.67 -5.06
CA ASP A 6 13.59 -0.80 -4.94
C ASP A 6 12.52 -1.39 -4.01
N ASN A 7 11.28 -0.90 -4.11
CA ASN A 7 10.13 -1.25 -3.27
C ASN A 7 10.20 -0.74 -1.83
N GLU A 8 11.23 0.00 -1.45
CA GLU A 8 11.23 0.71 -0.18
C GLU A 8 10.42 1.99 -0.29
N ILE A 9 9.59 2.25 0.72
CA ILE A 9 8.78 3.46 0.78
C ILE A 9 9.36 4.39 1.83
N PHE A 10 9.54 5.66 1.44
CA PHE A 10 9.95 6.74 2.34
C PHE A 10 8.86 7.80 2.30
N MET A 11 8.26 8.13 3.43
CA MET A 11 7.28 9.20 3.48
C MET A 11 7.41 9.99 4.77
N SER A 12 6.99 11.25 4.72
CA SER A 12 6.93 12.10 5.90
C SER A 12 5.62 11.89 6.64
N LYS A 13 5.71 11.80 7.96
CA LYS A 13 4.57 11.66 8.84
C LYS A 13 3.60 12.85 8.65
N GLY A 14 2.32 12.54 8.49
CA GLY A 14 1.28 13.56 8.34
C GLY A 14 1.09 14.07 6.91
N ASP A 15 1.80 13.53 5.93
CA ASP A 15 1.60 13.89 4.52
C ASP A 15 0.42 13.12 3.92
N ASP A 16 -0.23 13.74 2.95
CA ASP A 16 -1.18 13.05 2.07
C ASP A 16 -0.40 12.53 0.88
N VAL A 17 -0.38 11.21 0.69
CA VAL A 17 0.38 10.59 -0.39
C VAL A 17 -0.48 9.56 -1.11
N ALA A 18 -0.16 9.31 -2.37
CA ALA A 18 -0.82 8.29 -3.16
C ALA A 18 0.19 7.64 -4.09
N PHE A 19 0.01 6.35 -4.32
CA PHE A 19 0.80 5.63 -5.32
C PHE A 19 -0.06 4.58 -5.99
N SER A 20 0.33 4.20 -7.21
CA SER A 20 -0.39 3.22 -8.01
C SER A 20 0.30 1.87 -7.99
N ILE A 21 -0.50 0.82 -8.07
CA ILE A 21 -0.02 -0.55 -8.18
C ILE A 21 -0.43 -1.09 -9.54
N SER A 22 0.54 -1.61 -10.29
CA SER A 22 0.25 -2.25 -11.57
C SER A 22 0.03 -3.74 -11.34
N LEU A 23 -1.13 -4.24 -11.76
CA LEU A 23 -1.46 -5.64 -11.67
C LEU A 23 -1.29 -6.29 -13.04
N THR A 24 -0.70 -7.49 -13.06
CA THR A 24 -0.53 -8.28 -14.28
C THR A 24 -1.21 -9.63 -14.09
N GLY A 25 -2.06 -10.00 -15.04
CA GLY A 25 -2.74 -11.29 -15.03
C GLY A 25 -1.83 -12.42 -15.44
N VAL A 26 -2.34 -13.65 -15.37
CA VAL A 26 -1.60 -14.85 -15.72
C VAL A 26 -1.20 -14.88 -17.20
N ASP A 27 -1.90 -14.13 -18.04
CA ASP A 27 -1.61 -13.99 -19.47
C ASP A 27 -0.54 -12.94 -19.77
N GLY A 28 0.02 -12.29 -18.74
CA GLY A 28 1.02 -11.25 -18.87
C GLY A 28 0.46 -9.87 -19.23
N LYS A 29 -0.86 -9.75 -19.33
CA LYS A 29 -1.54 -8.49 -19.67
C LYS A 29 -1.96 -7.75 -18.41
N PRO A 30 -2.14 -6.42 -18.48
CA PRO A 30 -2.66 -5.66 -17.34
C PRO A 30 -3.98 -6.22 -16.86
N TYR A 31 -4.12 -6.32 -15.54
CA TYR A 31 -5.34 -6.81 -14.90
C TYR A 31 -6.06 -5.66 -14.21
N THR A 32 -7.37 -5.55 -14.44
CA THR A 32 -8.22 -4.56 -13.78
C THR A 32 -9.04 -5.24 -12.70
N LEU A 33 -9.13 -4.62 -11.52
CA LEU A 33 -9.92 -5.16 -10.41
C LEU A 33 -11.37 -5.35 -10.83
N GLN A 34 -11.93 -6.51 -10.48
CA GLN A 34 -13.33 -6.85 -10.73
C GLN A 34 -14.15 -6.53 -9.49
N ALA A 35 -15.48 -6.56 -9.62
CA ALA A 35 -16.38 -6.30 -8.49
C ALA A 35 -16.05 -7.25 -7.33
N GLY A 36 -15.89 -6.68 -6.13
CA GLY A 36 -15.56 -7.44 -4.93
C GLY A 36 -14.07 -7.70 -4.70
N ASP A 37 -13.24 -7.42 -5.70
CA ASP A 37 -11.77 -7.53 -5.54
C ASP A 37 -11.25 -6.39 -4.68
N LYS A 38 -10.17 -6.65 -3.94
CA LYS A 38 -9.54 -5.65 -3.09
C LYS A 38 -8.03 -5.75 -3.16
N ILE A 39 -7.37 -4.61 -3.00
CA ILE A 39 -5.94 -4.54 -2.71
C ILE A 39 -5.79 -4.01 -1.30
N ILE A 40 -5.00 -4.68 -0.50
CA ILE A 40 -4.79 -4.34 0.91
C ILE A 40 -3.32 -3.98 1.12
N PHE A 41 -3.07 -2.74 1.51
CA PHE A 41 -1.75 -2.26 1.90
C PHE A 41 -1.67 -2.28 3.42
N SER A 42 -0.77 -3.08 3.97
CA SER A 42 -0.63 -3.26 5.42
C SER A 42 0.79 -2.92 5.85
N VAL A 43 0.91 -2.17 6.94
CA VAL A 43 2.19 -1.81 7.53
C VAL A 43 2.25 -2.36 8.95
N SER A 44 3.41 -2.81 9.38
CA SER A 44 3.61 -3.46 10.68
C SER A 44 3.28 -2.57 11.88
N CYS A 45 3.17 -1.25 11.68
CA CYS A 45 2.74 -0.33 12.75
C CYS A 45 1.22 -0.35 12.99
N GLY A 46 0.47 -1.15 12.24
CA GLY A 46 -0.99 -1.23 12.34
C GLY A 46 -1.75 -0.46 11.26
N LEU A 47 -1.06 0.27 10.41
CA LEU A 47 -1.68 0.96 9.29
C LEU A 47 -2.17 -0.05 8.26
N LYS A 48 -3.43 0.09 7.82
CA LYS A 48 -4.03 -0.80 6.83
C LYS A 48 -4.95 0.01 5.93
N ILE A 49 -4.75 -0.08 4.63
CA ILE A 49 -5.56 0.63 3.65
C ILE A 49 -6.05 -0.36 2.61
N GLU A 50 -7.36 -0.37 2.40
CA GLU A 50 -8.01 -1.21 1.39
C GLU A 50 -8.51 -0.34 0.25
N THR A 51 -8.35 -0.82 -0.99
CA THR A 51 -8.99 -0.20 -2.15
C THR A 51 -9.71 -1.26 -2.96
N GLY A 52 -10.95 -0.96 -3.35
CA GLY A 52 -11.75 -1.83 -4.19
C GLY A 52 -11.99 -1.28 -5.58
N ASN A 53 -11.53 -0.07 -5.85
CA ASN A 53 -11.74 0.59 -7.14
C ASN A 53 -10.41 1.15 -7.65
N GLY A 54 -9.92 0.56 -8.73
CA GLY A 54 -8.70 1.01 -9.33
C GLY A 54 -7.46 0.47 -8.63
N ASP A 55 -6.34 1.05 -8.95
CA ASP A 55 -5.01 0.55 -8.57
C ASP A 55 -4.25 1.52 -7.66
N SER A 56 -4.93 2.51 -7.08
CA SER A 56 -4.31 3.57 -6.31
C SER A 56 -4.46 3.33 -4.81
N ILE A 57 -3.35 3.43 -4.08
CA ILE A 57 -3.32 3.42 -2.62
C ILE A 57 -3.16 4.86 -2.16
N ASN A 58 -4.08 5.33 -1.32
CA ASN A 58 -4.08 6.69 -0.80
C ASN A 58 -3.86 6.65 0.70
N ILE A 59 -2.80 7.29 1.18
CA ILE A 59 -2.50 7.42 2.59
C ILE A 59 -2.79 8.87 2.98
N ALA A 60 -3.86 9.09 3.76
CA ALA A 60 -4.22 10.42 4.20
C ALA A 60 -3.34 10.86 5.38
N SER A 61 -3.19 12.18 5.57
CA SER A 61 -2.38 12.73 6.65
C SER A 61 -2.78 12.17 8.02
N ALA A 62 -4.08 11.98 8.27
CA ALA A 62 -4.58 11.44 9.52
C ALA A 62 -4.17 9.99 9.77
N ASN A 63 -3.85 9.23 8.72
CA ASN A 63 -3.45 7.83 8.87
C ASN A 63 -2.12 7.66 9.58
N THR A 64 -1.21 8.62 9.45
CA THR A 64 0.14 8.53 10.03
C THR A 64 0.38 9.53 11.15
N ALA A 65 -0.52 10.50 11.36
CA ALA A 65 -0.31 11.58 12.31
C ALA A 65 -0.05 11.09 13.74
N SER A 66 -0.67 9.99 14.15
CA SER A 66 -0.52 9.43 15.48
C SER A 66 0.47 8.28 15.57
N ILE A 67 1.12 7.93 14.46
CA ILE A 67 2.08 6.83 14.41
C ILE A 67 3.47 7.38 14.65
N ALA A 68 4.25 6.74 15.53
CA ALA A 68 5.62 7.15 15.79
C ALA A 68 6.47 6.99 14.53
N ALA A 69 7.34 7.97 14.25
CA ALA A 69 8.29 7.85 13.17
C ALA A 69 9.24 6.67 13.42
N GLY A 70 9.64 6.00 12.38
CA GLY A 70 10.52 4.84 12.50
C GLY A 70 10.52 3.99 11.25
N ASP A 71 11.21 2.86 11.35
CA ASP A 71 11.32 1.90 10.26
C ASP A 71 10.35 0.75 10.49
N TYR A 72 9.47 0.55 9.54
CA TYR A 72 8.47 -0.51 9.58
C TYR A 72 8.60 -1.37 8.32
N LYS A 73 7.73 -2.35 8.19
CA LYS A 73 7.61 -3.16 6.98
C LYS A 73 6.19 -3.11 6.47
N TYR A 74 6.02 -3.14 5.16
CA TYR A 74 4.71 -3.21 4.54
C TYR A 74 4.62 -4.40 3.61
N ASP A 75 3.40 -4.85 3.35
CA ASP A 75 3.11 -5.79 2.28
C ASP A 75 1.86 -5.36 1.53
N ILE A 76 1.67 -5.94 0.35
CA ILE A 76 0.49 -5.67 -0.46
C ILE A 76 -0.13 -7.01 -0.82
N THR A 77 -1.43 -7.14 -0.53
CA THR A 77 -2.19 -8.36 -0.72
C THR A 77 -3.35 -8.10 -1.67
N TYR A 78 -3.58 -9.03 -2.58
CA TYR A 78 -4.75 -9.04 -3.45
C TYR A 78 -5.78 -10.03 -2.91
N TYR A 79 -7.02 -9.58 -2.81
CA TYR A 79 -8.15 -10.41 -2.42
C TYR A 79 -9.10 -10.52 -3.59
N ASN A 80 -9.41 -11.76 -4.01
CA ASN A 80 -10.35 -12.03 -5.10
C ASN A 80 -11.74 -12.17 -4.53
N GLY A 81 -12.66 -11.26 -4.92
CA GLY A 81 -14.03 -11.24 -4.39
C GLY A 81 -14.89 -12.40 -4.85
N ALA A 82 -14.57 -13.03 -5.98
CA ALA A 82 -15.37 -14.15 -6.51
C ALA A 82 -15.00 -15.49 -5.85
N THR A 83 -13.71 -15.69 -5.55
CA THR A 83 -13.21 -16.98 -5.03
C THR A 83 -12.76 -16.91 -3.59
N ASN A 84 -12.70 -15.72 -2.98
CA ASN A 84 -12.14 -15.46 -1.66
C ASN A 84 -10.66 -15.83 -1.55
N ALA A 85 -9.98 -15.96 -2.68
CA ALA A 85 -8.54 -16.25 -2.68
C ALA A 85 -7.74 -15.02 -2.28
N ILE A 86 -6.66 -15.26 -1.53
CA ILE A 86 -5.73 -14.21 -1.09
C ILE A 86 -4.38 -14.49 -1.73
N GLN A 87 -3.78 -13.45 -2.31
CA GLN A 87 -2.46 -13.56 -2.93
C GLN A 87 -1.60 -12.37 -2.52
N HIS A 88 -0.42 -12.66 -1.99
CA HIS A 88 0.54 -11.61 -1.65
C HIS A 88 1.23 -11.15 -2.93
N LEU A 89 1.02 -9.88 -3.29
CA LEU A 89 1.62 -9.28 -4.48
C LEU A 89 3.04 -8.81 -4.23
N ILE A 90 3.27 -8.24 -3.05
CA ILE A 90 4.59 -7.79 -2.61
C ILE A 90 4.82 -8.35 -1.23
N LEU A 91 5.93 -9.11 -1.08
CA LEU A 91 6.37 -9.60 0.21
C LEU A 91 6.88 -8.44 1.06
N PRO A 92 6.99 -8.60 2.39
CA PRO A 92 7.35 -7.49 3.26
C PRO A 92 8.58 -6.74 2.81
N GLN A 93 8.45 -5.42 2.68
CA GLN A 93 9.49 -4.49 2.25
C GLN A 93 9.58 -3.33 3.24
N PRO A 94 10.73 -2.65 3.31
CA PRO A 94 10.88 -1.53 4.24
C PRO A 94 9.93 -0.38 3.97
N PHE A 95 9.36 0.17 5.05
CA PHE A 95 8.53 1.36 5.05
C PHE A 95 9.11 2.32 6.09
N HIS A 96 9.61 3.47 5.64
CA HIS A 96 10.24 4.45 6.51
C HIS A 96 9.33 5.65 6.71
N LEU A 97 8.88 5.84 7.93
CA LEU A 97 8.04 6.99 8.31
C LEU A 97 8.94 8.02 8.99
N MET A 98 9.12 9.16 8.34
CA MET A 98 10.06 10.19 8.76
C MET A 98 9.36 11.32 9.51
N GLU A 99 10.06 11.89 10.51
CA GLU A 99 9.59 13.10 11.18
C GLU A 99 9.67 14.29 10.24
N VAL A 100 8.73 15.22 10.43
CA VAL A 100 8.73 16.49 9.71
C VAL A 100 9.40 17.53 10.60
N VAL A 101 10.34 18.26 10.04
CA VAL A 101 10.97 19.42 10.71
C VAL A 101 10.31 20.67 10.14
N GLU A 102 9.62 21.40 10.97
CA GLU A 102 8.96 22.65 10.60
C GLU A 102 9.74 23.86 11.05
#